data_8609c7a81b26956d6e4fce4fb397e2b5
#
_entry.id   8609c7a81b26956d6e4fce4fb397e2b5
#
_cell.length_a   1.000
_cell.length_b   1.000
_cell.length_c   1.000
_cell.angle_alpha   90.00
_cell.angle_beta   90.00
_cell.angle_gamma   90.00
#
_symmetry.space_group_name_H-M   'P 1'
#
loop_
_entity.id
_entity.type
_entity.pdbx_description
1 polymer ?
#
loop_
_entity_poly.entity_id
_entity_poly.type
_entity_poly.pdbx_seq_one_letter_code
_entity_poly.pdbx_strand_id
1 'polypeptide(L)'
;MYLSDYHTHCSLSFDSKTPVEDMVRAGIAQGLQEMCLTDHVDLFRPRETVHWEHDFSNREETFARADQAADGKIIVRRGIELGEAMRDFAYADELLSRLPELDFVIGSQHQLSEKYDWDDLYFMPEATEQEAREQIADYLTLVLETAKWGKFSVLGHLTLPLRYMNENHGMHMSFDGFEDEVAQVFRALIENGCGIECNVNRGNTPLPDQKWLRLYHELGGEIITIGTDAHTPEFVGMRARETQELLKSCGLDYVCTFEKKKPVFHKI
;
A
#
# COMPACT_ATOMS: atom_id res chain seq x y z
N MET A 1 -3.08 -14.77 -17.80
CA MET A 1 -2.71 -14.21 -16.49
C MET A 1 -2.40 -12.74 -16.70
N TYR A 2 -3.14 -11.85 -16.05
CA TYR A 2 -2.91 -10.39 -16.12
C TYR A 2 -1.95 -10.00 -15.01
N LEU A 3 -0.75 -9.55 -15.34
CA LEU A 3 0.26 -9.17 -14.35
C LEU A 3 0.22 -7.67 -14.15
N SER A 4 0.15 -7.22 -12.92
CA SER A 4 0.17 -5.81 -12.54
C SER A 4 0.98 -5.61 -11.26
N ASP A 5 1.47 -4.37 -11.10
CA ASP A 5 2.11 -3.89 -9.87
C ASP A 5 1.48 -2.55 -9.51
N TYR A 6 0.78 -2.52 -8.38
CA TYR A 6 -0.04 -1.38 -7.98
C TYR A 6 0.53 -0.62 -6.78
N HIS A 7 1.84 -0.82 -6.49
CA HIS A 7 2.55 -0.09 -5.46
C HIS A 7 4.00 0.13 -5.86
N THR A 8 4.29 1.26 -6.50
CA THR A 8 5.63 1.60 -6.97
C THR A 8 5.93 3.09 -6.79
N HIS A 9 7.18 3.41 -6.49
CA HIS A 9 7.67 4.74 -6.20
C HIS A 9 8.74 5.17 -7.19
N CYS A 10 8.71 6.43 -7.57
CA CYS A 10 9.75 7.04 -8.39
C CYS A 10 10.33 8.29 -7.70
N SER A 11 11.05 9.11 -8.43
CA SER A 11 11.64 10.35 -7.92
C SER A 11 10.64 11.43 -7.49
N LEU A 12 9.33 11.16 -7.52
CA LEU A 12 8.31 12.00 -6.89
C LEU A 12 8.16 11.70 -5.39
N SER A 13 8.53 10.51 -4.94
CA SER A 13 8.60 10.13 -3.53
C SER A 13 9.84 10.74 -2.87
N PHE A 14 9.72 11.14 -1.62
CA PHE A 14 10.83 11.72 -0.85
C PHE A 14 11.99 10.75 -0.60
N ASP A 15 11.73 9.47 -0.64
CA ASP A 15 12.66 8.37 -0.33
C ASP A 15 13.10 7.57 -1.55
N SER A 16 12.64 7.92 -2.77
CA SER A 16 13.12 7.35 -4.02
C SER A 16 13.85 8.39 -4.88
N LYS A 17 14.96 7.97 -5.49
CA LYS A 17 15.70 8.77 -6.48
C LYS A 17 15.61 8.20 -7.89
N THR A 18 14.84 7.14 -8.07
CA THR A 18 14.75 6.40 -9.32
C THR A 18 13.95 7.21 -10.35
N PRO A 19 14.51 7.47 -11.53
CA PRO A 19 13.75 8.07 -12.62
C PRO A 19 12.54 7.22 -12.99
N VAL A 20 11.41 7.86 -13.25
CA VAL A 20 10.17 7.16 -13.58
C VAL A 20 10.31 6.25 -14.79
N GLU A 21 11.14 6.65 -15.78
CA GLU A 21 11.39 5.84 -16.98
C GLU A 21 12.04 4.50 -16.67
N ASP A 22 12.88 4.45 -15.63
CA ASP A 22 13.57 3.22 -15.24
C ASP A 22 12.60 2.26 -14.54
N MET A 23 11.66 2.80 -13.75
CA MET A 23 10.56 2.02 -13.16
C MET A 23 9.66 1.42 -14.25
N VAL A 24 9.25 2.23 -15.23
CA VAL A 24 8.41 1.77 -16.35
C VAL A 24 9.12 0.72 -17.20
N ARG A 25 10.42 0.91 -17.53
CA ARG A 25 11.21 -0.08 -18.27
C ARG A 25 11.33 -1.39 -17.51
N ALA A 26 11.47 -1.34 -16.18
CA ALA A 26 11.47 -2.54 -15.34
C ALA A 26 10.14 -3.28 -15.42
N GLY A 27 9.01 -2.58 -15.33
CA GLY A 27 7.67 -3.17 -15.49
C GLY A 27 7.50 -3.87 -16.85
N ILE A 28 7.96 -3.25 -17.93
CA ILE A 28 7.95 -3.85 -19.26
C ILE A 28 8.83 -5.12 -19.29
N ALA A 29 10.02 -5.06 -18.72
CA ALA A 29 10.97 -6.18 -18.67
C ALA A 29 10.43 -7.38 -17.88
N GLN A 30 9.66 -7.13 -16.82
CA GLN A 30 8.95 -8.15 -16.02
C GLN A 30 7.69 -8.70 -16.71
N GLY A 31 7.29 -8.09 -17.83
CA GLY A 31 6.10 -8.51 -18.59
C GLY A 31 4.79 -8.10 -17.92
N LEU A 32 4.79 -7.02 -17.15
CA LEU A 32 3.56 -6.44 -16.61
C LEU A 32 2.71 -5.87 -17.76
N GLN A 33 1.40 -6.04 -17.66
CA GLN A 33 0.43 -5.39 -18.53
C GLN A 33 0.07 -4.00 -18.02
N GLU A 34 0.14 -3.80 -16.70
CA GLU A 34 -0.24 -2.55 -16.07
C GLU A 34 0.58 -2.32 -14.80
N MET A 35 0.93 -1.06 -14.53
CA MET A 35 1.52 -0.64 -13.26
C MET A 35 0.93 0.69 -12.81
N CYS A 36 0.94 0.94 -11.51
CA CYS A 36 0.52 2.20 -10.94
C CYS A 36 1.67 2.86 -10.20
N LEU A 37 1.95 4.12 -10.53
CA LEU A 37 2.87 4.95 -9.78
C LEU A 37 2.12 5.52 -8.57
N THR A 38 2.56 5.18 -7.37
CA THR A 38 1.88 5.48 -6.11
C THR A 38 2.81 6.21 -5.14
N ASP A 39 3.51 7.21 -5.65
CA ASP A 39 4.45 7.99 -4.85
C ASP A 39 3.81 8.54 -3.58
N HIS A 40 4.59 8.61 -2.50
CA HIS A 40 4.16 9.03 -1.18
C HIS A 40 3.52 10.42 -1.14
N VAL A 41 2.41 10.50 -0.44
CA VAL A 41 1.74 11.72 -0.04
C VAL A 41 1.33 11.59 1.43
N ASP A 42 2.31 11.63 2.31
CA ASP A 42 2.07 11.53 3.75
C ASP A 42 1.61 12.87 4.31
N LEU A 43 0.52 12.87 5.10
CA LEU A 43 -0.04 14.12 5.63
C LEU A 43 0.85 14.77 6.68
N PHE A 44 1.66 13.97 7.37
CA PHE A 44 2.53 14.44 8.44
C PHE A 44 3.88 13.72 8.38
N ARG A 45 4.94 14.46 8.68
CA ARG A 45 6.23 13.81 8.96
C ARG A 45 6.20 13.15 10.34
N PRO A 46 7.03 12.12 10.54
CA PRO A 46 7.18 11.51 11.86
C PRO A 46 7.50 12.57 12.93
N ARG A 47 6.82 12.47 14.08
CA ARG A 47 6.99 13.35 15.24
C ARG A 47 6.61 14.82 15.01
N GLU A 48 6.10 15.18 13.84
CA GLU A 48 5.61 16.53 13.55
C GLU A 48 4.10 16.64 13.70
N THR A 49 3.61 17.80 14.10
CA THR A 49 2.17 18.08 14.28
C THR A 49 1.63 19.06 13.24
N VAL A 50 2.47 19.48 12.30
CA VAL A 50 2.09 20.32 11.16
C VAL A 50 1.97 19.49 9.90
N HIS A 51 1.06 19.87 9.03
CA HIS A 51 0.88 19.17 7.74
C HIS A 51 2.15 19.26 6.91
N TRP A 52 2.46 18.15 6.24
CA TRP A 52 3.56 18.11 5.28
C TRP A 52 3.07 18.67 3.93
N GLU A 53 3.61 19.82 3.56
CA GLU A 53 3.31 20.41 2.26
C GLU A 53 4.05 19.67 1.14
N HIS A 54 3.29 19.20 0.14
CA HIS A 54 3.81 18.50 -1.02
C HIS A 54 3.83 19.42 -2.25
N ASP A 55 4.94 19.35 -3.00
CA ASP A 55 5.05 20.03 -4.31
C ASP A 55 4.64 19.09 -5.43
N PHE A 56 3.50 19.35 -6.01
CA PHE A 56 2.95 18.58 -7.15
C PHE A 56 3.32 19.15 -8.52
N SER A 57 4.14 20.21 -8.59
CA SER A 57 4.44 20.94 -9.83
C SER A 57 5.07 20.07 -10.93
N ASN A 58 5.89 19.07 -10.53
CA ASN A 58 6.59 18.18 -11.46
C ASN A 58 5.79 16.91 -11.81
N ARG A 59 4.60 16.73 -11.24
CA ARG A 59 3.85 15.47 -11.33
C ARG A 59 3.41 15.19 -12.77
N GLU A 60 2.81 16.16 -13.45
CA GLU A 60 2.32 16.00 -14.83
C GLU A 60 3.46 15.75 -15.82
N GLU A 61 4.60 16.43 -15.67
CA GLU A 61 5.78 16.20 -16.48
C GLU A 61 6.33 14.77 -16.28
N THR A 62 6.37 14.31 -15.01
CA THR A 62 6.82 12.95 -14.68
C THR A 62 5.90 11.89 -15.29
N PHE A 63 4.58 12.08 -15.24
CA PHE A 63 3.65 11.15 -15.89
C PHE A 63 3.77 11.18 -17.42
N ALA A 64 4.01 12.34 -18.02
CA ALA A 64 4.25 12.42 -19.47
C ALA A 64 5.51 11.63 -19.88
N ARG A 65 6.58 11.66 -19.06
CA ARG A 65 7.79 10.87 -19.25
C ARG A 65 7.53 9.37 -19.06
N ALA A 66 6.68 9.01 -18.08
CA ALA A 66 6.26 7.63 -17.87
C ALA A 66 5.49 7.09 -19.08
N ASP A 67 4.52 7.85 -19.60
CA ASP A 67 3.73 7.49 -20.79
C ASP A 67 4.64 7.34 -22.04
N GLN A 68 5.63 8.22 -22.19
CA GLN A 68 6.62 8.11 -23.26
C GLN A 68 7.48 6.85 -23.12
N ALA A 69 7.92 6.53 -21.91
CA ALA A 69 8.72 5.33 -21.64
C ALA A 69 7.89 4.04 -21.84
N ALA A 70 6.59 4.09 -21.54
CA ALA A 70 5.66 2.98 -21.73
C ALA A 70 5.50 2.61 -23.21
N ASP A 71 5.52 3.59 -24.13
CA ASP A 71 5.48 3.38 -25.60
C ASP A 71 4.39 2.38 -26.03
N GLY A 72 3.25 2.39 -25.34
CA GLY A 72 2.13 1.49 -25.59
C GLY A 72 2.37 0.01 -25.21
N LYS A 73 3.48 -0.30 -24.56
CA LYS A 73 3.86 -1.67 -24.14
C LYS A 73 3.31 -2.07 -22.77
N ILE A 74 3.01 -1.09 -21.94
CA ILE A 74 2.46 -1.24 -20.59
C ILE A 74 1.49 -0.08 -20.34
N ILE A 75 0.43 -0.32 -19.57
CA ILE A 75 -0.43 0.74 -19.07
C ILE A 75 0.17 1.30 -17.79
N VAL A 76 0.39 2.62 -17.72
CA VAL A 76 0.85 3.31 -16.52
C VAL A 76 -0.31 4.11 -15.92
N ARG A 77 -0.71 3.77 -14.70
CA ARG A 77 -1.78 4.43 -13.95
C ARG A 77 -1.23 5.49 -13.01
N ARG A 78 -2.07 6.47 -12.73
CA ARG A 78 -1.78 7.61 -11.85
C ARG A 78 -2.38 7.37 -10.47
N GLY A 79 -1.54 7.07 -9.50
CA GLY A 79 -1.95 6.84 -8.12
C GLY A 79 -1.14 7.65 -7.13
N ILE A 80 -1.47 7.49 -5.87
CA ILE A 80 -0.70 7.94 -4.71
C ILE A 80 -0.75 6.89 -3.61
N GLU A 81 0.26 6.87 -2.76
CA GLU A 81 0.17 6.29 -1.44
C GLU A 81 -0.05 7.41 -0.42
N LEU A 82 -1.27 7.44 0.14
CA LEU A 82 -1.70 8.45 1.10
C LEU A 82 -1.44 7.95 2.52
N GLY A 83 -0.42 8.51 3.16
CA GLY A 83 -0.06 8.16 4.54
C GLY A 83 -0.75 9.04 5.59
N GLU A 84 -1.02 8.47 6.76
CA GLU A 84 -1.48 9.14 7.98
C GLU A 84 -2.78 9.93 7.86
N ALA A 85 -3.70 9.53 6.97
CA ALA A 85 -4.97 10.23 6.79
C ALA A 85 -5.79 10.33 8.09
N MET A 86 -5.66 9.34 8.98
CA MET A 86 -6.39 9.29 10.24
C MET A 86 -6.01 10.42 11.22
N ARG A 87 -4.88 11.09 11.03
CA ARG A 87 -4.48 12.21 11.86
C ARG A 87 -5.28 13.49 11.56
N ASP A 88 -5.74 13.65 10.31
CA ASP A 88 -6.63 14.75 9.91
C ASP A 88 -7.41 14.39 8.63
N PHE A 89 -8.55 13.75 8.79
CA PHE A 89 -9.43 13.37 7.67
C PHE A 89 -9.95 14.56 6.87
N ALA A 90 -10.14 15.72 7.52
CA ALA A 90 -10.63 16.90 6.81
C ALA A 90 -9.56 17.44 5.85
N TYR A 91 -8.31 17.46 6.28
CA TYR A 91 -7.19 17.84 5.43
C TYR A 91 -6.92 16.78 4.34
N ALA A 92 -7.05 15.49 4.64
CA ALA A 92 -6.97 14.42 3.64
C ALA A 92 -8.02 14.60 2.53
N ASP A 93 -9.27 14.90 2.90
CA ASP A 93 -10.36 15.20 1.96
C ASP A 93 -10.04 16.42 1.07
N GLU A 94 -9.57 17.49 1.68
CA GLU A 94 -9.18 18.70 0.97
C GLU A 94 -8.03 18.41 -0.01
N LEU A 95 -6.99 17.71 0.43
CA LEU A 95 -5.84 17.33 -0.39
C LEU A 95 -6.26 16.49 -1.59
N LEU A 96 -7.04 15.44 -1.38
CA LEU A 96 -7.56 14.58 -2.46
C LEU A 96 -8.41 15.35 -3.46
N SER A 97 -9.14 16.38 -3.02
CA SER A 97 -9.96 17.22 -3.91
C SER A 97 -9.15 18.16 -4.80
N ARG A 98 -7.93 18.52 -4.39
CA ARG A 98 -7.02 19.41 -5.12
C ARG A 98 -6.13 18.66 -6.12
N LEU A 99 -5.96 17.36 -5.94
CA LEU A 99 -5.15 16.54 -6.85
C LEU A 99 -5.85 16.36 -8.21
N PRO A 100 -5.08 16.25 -9.32
CA PRO A 100 -5.62 15.81 -10.60
C PRO A 100 -6.37 14.48 -10.47
N GLU A 101 -7.16 14.12 -11.49
CA GLU A 101 -7.87 12.84 -11.47
C GLU A 101 -6.89 11.67 -11.29
N LEU A 102 -7.10 10.92 -10.22
CA LEU A 102 -6.31 9.73 -9.89
C LEU A 102 -7.06 8.47 -10.31
N ASP A 103 -6.30 7.48 -10.79
CA ASP A 103 -6.82 6.13 -11.02
C ASP A 103 -6.92 5.33 -9.73
N PHE A 104 -6.00 5.59 -8.78
CA PHE A 104 -5.82 4.73 -7.61
C PHE A 104 -5.27 5.49 -6.41
N VAL A 105 -5.69 5.11 -5.22
CA VAL A 105 -5.18 5.63 -3.94
C VAL A 105 -4.97 4.47 -3.00
N ILE A 106 -3.76 4.31 -2.49
CA ILE A 106 -3.47 3.43 -1.35
C ILE A 106 -3.67 4.26 -0.09
N GLY A 107 -4.43 3.75 0.88
CA GLY A 107 -4.49 4.30 2.22
C GLY A 107 -3.48 3.57 3.10
N SER A 108 -2.48 4.26 3.63
CA SER A 108 -1.39 3.66 4.39
C SER A 108 -1.27 4.25 5.79
N GLN A 109 -0.76 3.43 6.70
CA GLN A 109 -0.38 3.84 8.04
C GLN A 109 1.08 3.48 8.26
N HIS A 110 1.93 4.50 8.41
CA HIS A 110 3.38 4.34 8.60
C HIS A 110 3.81 4.70 10.02
N GLN A 111 2.98 5.41 10.78
CA GLN A 111 3.28 5.92 12.10
C GLN A 111 2.43 5.24 13.17
N LEU A 112 2.95 5.15 14.38
CA LEU A 112 2.18 4.85 15.59
C LEU A 112 1.46 6.11 16.08
N SER A 113 0.58 5.97 17.09
CA SER A 113 -0.21 7.07 17.61
C SER A 113 0.62 8.09 18.43
N GLU A 114 -0.06 9.15 18.90
CA GLU A 114 0.50 10.15 19.82
C GLU A 114 1.10 9.51 21.10
N LYS A 115 0.59 8.35 21.52
CA LYS A 115 1.17 7.56 22.64
C LYS A 115 2.66 7.23 22.41
N TYR A 116 3.05 7.13 21.14
CA TYR A 116 4.42 6.85 20.70
C TYR A 116 5.02 8.03 19.94
N ASP A 117 4.62 9.26 20.27
CA ASP A 117 5.11 10.50 19.66
C ASP A 117 4.99 10.53 18.12
N TRP A 118 4.02 9.82 17.54
CA TRP A 118 3.88 9.66 16.10
C TRP A 118 5.14 9.12 15.42
N ASP A 119 5.83 8.19 16.10
CA ASP A 119 7.00 7.54 15.55
C ASP A 119 6.67 6.73 14.31
N ASP A 120 7.57 6.81 13.32
CA ASP A 120 7.49 6.00 12.12
C ASP A 120 7.95 4.56 12.41
N LEU A 121 7.21 3.60 11.89
CA LEU A 121 7.50 2.18 12.01
C LEU A 121 8.91 1.80 11.49
N TYR A 122 9.42 2.54 10.49
CA TYR A 122 10.77 2.35 9.96
C TYR A 122 11.87 2.64 10.98
N PHE A 123 11.64 3.60 11.89
CA PHE A 123 12.61 4.03 12.91
C PHE A 123 12.34 3.40 14.28
N MET A 124 11.39 2.45 14.37
CA MET A 124 11.11 1.79 15.64
C MET A 124 12.36 1.13 16.21
N PRO A 125 12.67 1.35 17.50
CA PRO A 125 13.76 0.66 18.15
C PRO A 125 13.38 -0.82 18.41
N GLU A 126 14.38 -1.64 18.71
CA GLU A 126 14.14 -2.98 19.24
C GLU A 126 13.28 -2.90 20.51
N ALA A 127 12.25 -3.73 20.57
CA ALA A 127 11.27 -3.75 21.65
C ALA A 127 11.20 -5.14 22.28
N THR A 128 10.69 -5.23 23.51
CA THR A 128 10.28 -6.52 24.08
C THR A 128 9.04 -7.04 23.34
N GLU A 129 8.77 -8.34 23.43
CA GLU A 129 7.57 -8.95 22.84
C GLU A 129 6.29 -8.26 23.31
N GLN A 130 6.20 -7.90 24.59
CA GLN A 130 5.04 -7.20 25.15
C GLN A 130 4.89 -5.80 24.53
N GLU A 131 5.95 -5.01 24.47
CA GLU A 131 5.93 -3.68 23.84
C GLU A 131 5.54 -3.77 22.36
N ALA A 132 6.10 -4.74 21.64
CA ALA A 132 5.75 -4.97 20.24
C ALA A 132 4.26 -5.31 20.06
N ARG A 133 3.69 -6.13 20.94
CA ARG A 133 2.23 -6.39 20.93
C ARG A 133 1.40 -5.16 21.22
N GLU A 134 1.83 -4.31 22.15
CA GLU A 134 1.15 -3.03 22.43
C GLU A 134 1.24 -2.07 21.21
N GLN A 135 2.36 -2.06 20.51
CA GLN A 135 2.53 -1.27 19.27
C GLN A 135 1.65 -1.81 18.13
N ILE A 136 1.54 -3.14 17.98
CA ILE A 136 0.61 -3.75 17.00
C ILE A 136 -0.84 -3.37 17.32
N ALA A 137 -1.25 -3.42 18.58
CA ALA A 137 -2.61 -3.02 18.99
C ALA A 137 -2.88 -1.53 18.69
N ASP A 138 -1.93 -0.66 18.99
CA ASP A 138 -2.00 0.77 18.69
C ASP A 138 -2.13 1.01 17.16
N TYR A 139 -1.26 0.40 16.37
CA TYR A 139 -1.28 0.46 14.91
C TYR A 139 -2.64 0.03 14.34
N LEU A 140 -3.19 -1.10 14.79
CA LEU A 140 -4.48 -1.61 14.33
C LEU A 140 -5.64 -0.65 14.65
N THR A 141 -5.55 0.11 15.75
CA THR A 141 -6.54 1.14 16.07
C THR A 141 -6.54 2.25 15.01
N LEU A 142 -5.35 2.71 14.58
CA LEU A 142 -5.20 3.75 13.56
C LEU A 142 -5.65 3.25 12.17
N VAL A 143 -5.29 2.01 11.83
CA VAL A 143 -5.72 1.37 10.59
C VAL A 143 -7.24 1.21 10.54
N LEU A 144 -7.88 0.87 11.67
CA LEU A 144 -9.35 0.75 11.73
C LEU A 144 -10.04 2.10 11.48
N GLU A 145 -9.52 3.20 12.04
CA GLU A 145 -10.08 4.53 11.78
C GLU A 145 -9.89 4.94 10.31
N THR A 146 -8.73 4.64 9.72
CA THR A 146 -8.48 4.83 8.28
C THR A 146 -9.46 4.01 7.44
N ALA A 147 -9.68 2.73 7.78
CA ALA A 147 -10.63 1.85 7.08
C ALA A 147 -12.08 2.35 7.18
N LYS A 148 -12.50 2.89 8.32
CA LYS A 148 -13.82 3.51 8.50
C LYS A 148 -14.02 4.77 7.68
N TRP A 149 -12.97 5.60 7.51
CA TRP A 149 -13.01 6.77 6.64
C TRP A 149 -13.19 6.37 5.17
N GLY A 150 -12.47 5.35 4.68
CA GLY A 150 -12.74 4.63 3.44
C GLY A 150 -12.66 5.45 2.15
N LYS A 151 -11.94 6.57 2.08
CA LYS A 151 -11.84 7.40 0.86
C LYS A 151 -10.59 7.11 0.04
N PHE A 152 -10.23 5.86 -0.06
CA PHE A 152 -9.11 5.32 -0.84
C PHE A 152 -9.55 4.04 -1.58
N SER A 153 -8.68 3.48 -2.40
CA SER A 153 -9.00 2.29 -3.20
C SER A 153 -8.71 0.99 -2.46
N VAL A 154 -7.53 0.89 -1.86
CA VAL A 154 -7.11 -0.27 -1.06
C VAL A 154 -6.30 0.19 0.16
N LEU A 155 -6.36 -0.59 1.23
CA LEU A 155 -5.44 -0.47 2.36
C LEU A 155 -4.09 -1.07 1.98
N GLY A 156 -3.00 -0.32 2.14
CA GLY A 156 -1.63 -0.78 1.91
C GLY A 156 -1.16 -1.74 3.00
N HIS A 157 -0.26 -2.64 2.67
CA HIS A 157 0.57 -3.48 3.55
C HIS A 157 0.10 -3.65 5.00
N LEU A 158 -1.14 -4.12 5.24
CA LEU A 158 -1.82 -4.18 6.55
C LEU A 158 -0.92 -4.62 7.71
N THR A 159 -0.01 -5.57 7.50
CA THR A 159 0.86 -6.10 8.56
C THR A 159 2.27 -5.50 8.52
N LEU A 160 2.40 -4.25 8.08
CA LEU A 160 3.68 -3.55 7.93
C LEU A 160 4.57 -3.57 9.18
N PRO A 161 4.06 -3.46 10.43
CA PRO A 161 4.91 -3.57 11.62
C PRO A 161 5.78 -4.82 11.65
N LEU A 162 5.29 -5.94 11.09
CA LEU A 162 6.05 -7.20 11.07
C LEU A 162 7.31 -7.13 10.21
N ARG A 163 7.31 -6.32 9.14
CA ARG A 163 8.52 -6.07 8.34
C ARG A 163 9.65 -5.54 9.22
N TYR A 164 9.36 -4.54 10.02
CA TYR A 164 10.39 -3.89 10.86
C TYR A 164 10.73 -4.72 12.09
N MET A 165 9.76 -5.26 12.79
CA MET A 165 9.98 -6.10 13.98
C MET A 165 10.75 -7.38 13.64
N ASN A 166 10.35 -8.09 12.58
CA ASN A 166 10.92 -9.41 12.28
C ASN A 166 12.18 -9.32 11.40
N GLU A 167 12.15 -8.47 10.35
CA GLU A 167 13.26 -8.45 9.38
C GLU A 167 14.39 -7.54 9.84
N ASN A 168 14.09 -6.39 10.47
CA ASN A 168 15.13 -5.48 10.95
C ASN A 168 15.66 -5.86 12.34
N HIS A 169 14.78 -6.31 13.24
CA HIS A 169 15.14 -6.61 14.63
C HIS A 169 15.21 -8.12 14.94
N GLY A 170 14.93 -9.00 13.97
CA GLY A 170 15.00 -10.44 14.16
C GLY A 170 14.00 -11.01 15.17
N MET A 171 12.93 -10.27 15.44
CA MET A 171 11.82 -10.74 16.28
C MET A 171 11.01 -11.81 15.55
N HIS A 172 10.13 -12.49 16.25
CA HIS A 172 9.20 -13.48 15.68
C HIS A 172 7.75 -13.10 16.01
N MET A 173 7.41 -11.85 15.72
CA MET A 173 6.08 -11.31 15.96
C MET A 173 5.08 -11.77 14.89
N SER A 174 3.82 -11.87 15.29
CA SER A 174 2.69 -12.11 14.40
C SER A 174 1.48 -11.29 14.87
N PHE A 175 0.47 -11.20 14.01
CA PHE A 175 -0.82 -10.64 14.40
C PHE A 175 -1.75 -11.69 15.04
N ASP A 176 -1.22 -12.86 15.43
CA ASP A 176 -2.01 -13.84 16.17
C ASP A 176 -2.50 -13.27 17.50
N GLY A 177 -3.79 -13.47 17.78
CA GLY A 177 -4.49 -12.89 18.91
C GLY A 177 -5.12 -11.53 18.64
N PHE A 178 -5.02 -11.01 17.39
CA PHE A 178 -5.68 -9.79 16.92
C PHE A 178 -6.71 -10.08 15.81
N GLU A 179 -7.25 -11.31 15.78
CA GLU A 179 -8.20 -11.75 14.76
C GLU A 179 -9.45 -10.89 14.71
N ASP A 180 -9.97 -10.47 15.87
CA ASP A 180 -11.18 -9.64 15.96
C ASP A 180 -10.91 -8.22 15.45
N GLU A 181 -9.77 -7.62 15.76
CA GLU A 181 -9.34 -6.30 15.29
C GLU A 181 -9.14 -6.29 13.78
N VAL A 182 -8.41 -7.26 13.24
CA VAL A 182 -8.21 -7.40 11.79
C VAL A 182 -9.54 -7.65 11.08
N ALA A 183 -10.43 -8.47 11.63
CA ALA A 183 -11.75 -8.70 11.05
C ALA A 183 -12.61 -7.42 11.06
N GLN A 184 -12.49 -6.55 12.07
CA GLN A 184 -13.15 -5.24 12.07
C GLN A 184 -12.62 -4.33 10.96
N VAL A 185 -11.29 -4.29 10.75
CA VAL A 185 -10.67 -3.55 9.64
C VAL A 185 -11.23 -4.05 8.31
N PHE A 186 -11.22 -5.36 8.06
CA PHE A 186 -11.71 -5.93 6.79
C PHE A 186 -13.20 -5.63 6.56
N ARG A 187 -14.06 -5.74 7.59
CA ARG A 187 -15.47 -5.40 7.45
C ARG A 187 -15.67 -3.92 7.12
N ALA A 188 -14.93 -3.01 7.77
CA ALA A 188 -15.01 -1.58 7.47
C ALA A 188 -14.57 -1.28 6.02
N LEU A 189 -13.51 -1.93 5.53
CA LEU A 189 -13.07 -1.80 4.14
C LEU A 189 -14.14 -2.28 3.16
N ILE A 190 -14.68 -3.48 3.38
CA ILE A 190 -15.70 -4.09 2.52
C ILE A 190 -16.97 -3.23 2.48
N GLU A 191 -17.45 -2.74 3.63
CA GLU A 191 -18.61 -1.85 3.74
C GLU A 191 -18.42 -0.54 2.97
N ASN A 192 -17.19 -0.02 2.91
CA ASN A 192 -16.84 1.19 2.18
C ASN A 192 -16.50 0.94 0.69
N GLY A 193 -16.52 -0.31 0.23
CA GLY A 193 -16.12 -0.66 -1.14
C GLY A 193 -14.62 -0.51 -1.41
N CYS A 194 -13.82 -0.51 -0.35
CA CYS A 194 -12.36 -0.53 -0.41
C CYS A 194 -11.84 -1.97 -0.40
N GLY A 195 -10.64 -2.16 -0.94
CA GLY A 195 -9.95 -3.43 -0.91
C GLY A 195 -8.73 -3.44 0.01
N ILE A 196 -7.90 -4.46 -0.21
CA ILE A 196 -6.58 -4.57 0.41
C ILE A 196 -5.50 -4.75 -0.65
N GLU A 197 -4.29 -4.39 -0.29
CA GLU A 197 -3.09 -4.79 -1.02
C GLU A 197 -2.59 -6.15 -0.51
N CYS A 198 -2.11 -7.01 -1.41
CA CYS A 198 -1.15 -8.06 -1.11
C CYS A 198 0.24 -7.55 -1.48
N ASN A 199 0.95 -6.98 -0.50
CA ASN A 199 2.30 -6.48 -0.69
C ASN A 199 3.29 -7.66 -0.67
N VAL A 200 4.15 -7.75 -1.68
CA VAL A 200 5.09 -8.88 -1.82
C VAL A 200 6.28 -8.79 -0.87
N ASN A 201 6.40 -7.70 -0.12
CA ASN A 201 7.39 -7.50 0.93
C ASN A 201 8.82 -7.86 0.52
N ARG A 202 9.26 -7.34 -0.64
CA ARG A 202 10.61 -7.60 -1.19
C ARG A 202 10.94 -9.11 -1.30
N GLY A 203 9.91 -9.95 -1.45
CA GLY A 203 10.06 -11.38 -1.57
C GLY A 203 10.06 -12.18 -0.26
N ASN A 204 9.89 -11.53 0.88
CA ASN A 204 9.69 -12.13 2.20
C ASN A 204 8.23 -12.58 2.39
N THR A 205 7.78 -12.74 3.63
CA THR A 205 6.38 -13.03 3.94
C THR A 205 5.50 -11.86 3.45
N PRO A 206 4.47 -12.11 2.63
CA PRO A 206 3.58 -11.05 2.15
C PRO A 206 2.88 -10.30 3.29
N LEU A 207 2.53 -9.05 3.03
CA LEU A 207 1.83 -8.17 3.95
C LEU A 207 0.45 -7.80 3.38
N PRO A 208 -0.64 -8.45 3.85
CA PRO A 208 -0.67 -9.50 4.86
C PRO A 208 -0.35 -10.90 4.31
N ASP A 209 -0.06 -11.84 5.22
CA ASP A 209 0.21 -13.23 4.91
C ASP A 209 -1.06 -14.04 4.55
N GLN A 210 -0.85 -15.31 4.22
CA GLN A 210 -1.92 -16.23 3.78
C GLN A 210 -3.07 -16.37 4.79
N LYS A 211 -2.80 -16.30 6.11
CA LYS A 211 -3.85 -16.39 7.15
C LYS A 211 -4.86 -15.27 6.98
N TRP A 212 -4.37 -14.04 6.83
CA TRP A 212 -5.21 -12.85 6.74
C TRP A 212 -5.86 -12.70 5.36
N LEU A 213 -5.19 -13.11 4.28
CA LEU A 213 -5.79 -13.18 2.95
C LEU A 213 -7.00 -14.12 2.91
N ARG A 214 -6.93 -15.25 3.58
CA ARG A 214 -8.07 -16.18 3.73
C ARG A 214 -9.19 -15.56 4.55
N LEU A 215 -8.88 -14.94 5.68
CA LEU A 215 -9.88 -14.26 6.50
C LEU A 215 -10.59 -13.14 5.71
N TYR A 216 -9.83 -12.36 4.92
CA TYR A 216 -10.41 -11.32 4.06
C TYR A 216 -11.43 -11.91 3.07
N HIS A 217 -11.05 -12.99 2.39
CA HIS A 217 -11.96 -13.71 1.48
C HIS A 217 -13.18 -14.28 2.22
N GLU A 218 -13.00 -14.93 3.36
CA GLU A 218 -14.08 -15.53 4.18
C GLU A 218 -15.09 -14.47 4.67
N LEU A 219 -14.65 -13.23 4.87
CA LEU A 219 -15.52 -12.09 5.22
C LEU A 219 -16.22 -11.46 4.00
N GLY A 220 -15.97 -11.95 2.78
CA GLY A 220 -16.58 -11.47 1.54
C GLY A 220 -15.75 -10.39 0.83
N GLY A 221 -14.48 -10.23 1.17
CA GLY A 221 -13.57 -9.34 0.46
C GLY A 221 -13.21 -9.89 -0.92
N GLU A 222 -13.31 -9.04 -1.95
CA GLU A 222 -13.05 -9.41 -3.34
C GLU A 222 -12.05 -8.46 -4.03
N ILE A 223 -11.92 -7.23 -3.54
CA ILE A 223 -11.03 -6.21 -4.13
C ILE A 223 -9.64 -6.39 -3.55
N ILE A 224 -8.70 -6.85 -4.36
CA ILE A 224 -7.31 -7.02 -3.95
C ILE A 224 -6.35 -6.62 -5.08
N THR A 225 -5.32 -5.85 -4.74
CA THR A 225 -4.21 -5.55 -5.65
C THR A 225 -2.95 -6.28 -5.23
N ILE A 226 -2.01 -6.42 -6.16
CA ILE A 226 -0.64 -6.85 -5.87
C ILE A 226 0.25 -5.61 -5.94
N GLY A 227 1.07 -5.40 -4.92
CA GLY A 227 2.03 -4.31 -4.86
C GLY A 227 3.41 -4.78 -4.42
N THR A 228 4.44 -4.18 -4.99
CA THR A 228 5.83 -4.49 -4.62
C THR A 228 6.42 -3.51 -3.63
N ASP A 229 5.86 -2.31 -3.55
CA ASP A 229 6.44 -1.19 -2.78
C ASP A 229 7.88 -0.88 -3.28
N ALA A 230 8.03 -0.97 -4.63
CA ALA A 230 9.31 -0.86 -5.28
C ALA A 230 9.77 0.61 -5.36
N HIS A 231 10.92 0.92 -4.77
CA HIS A 231 11.62 2.20 -4.86
C HIS A 231 12.79 2.16 -5.84
N THR A 232 13.09 0.96 -6.35
CA THR A 232 14.14 0.71 -7.34
C THR A 232 13.66 -0.30 -8.39
N PRO A 233 14.21 -0.27 -9.63
CA PRO A 233 13.75 -1.10 -10.74
C PRO A 233 13.80 -2.61 -10.47
N GLU A 234 14.72 -3.06 -9.63
CA GLU A 234 14.94 -4.49 -9.32
C GLU A 234 13.75 -5.15 -8.63
N PHE A 235 12.91 -4.37 -7.91
CA PHE A 235 11.76 -4.88 -7.19
C PHE A 235 10.44 -4.77 -7.97
N VAL A 236 10.38 -3.99 -9.06
CA VAL A 236 9.17 -3.80 -9.85
C VAL A 236 8.66 -5.14 -10.39
N GLY A 237 7.39 -5.46 -10.13
CA GLY A 237 6.74 -6.69 -10.58
C GLY A 237 7.27 -7.96 -9.93
N MET A 238 8.11 -7.85 -8.89
CA MET A 238 8.69 -8.98 -8.18
C MET A 238 7.59 -9.93 -7.70
N ARG A 239 7.74 -11.23 -7.98
CA ARG A 239 6.81 -12.30 -7.56
C ARG A 239 5.34 -12.08 -7.93
N ALA A 240 5.02 -11.24 -8.90
CA ALA A 240 3.63 -11.00 -9.27
C ALA A 240 2.89 -12.28 -9.67
N ARG A 241 3.57 -13.24 -10.34
CA ARG A 241 2.99 -14.54 -10.71
C ARG A 241 2.75 -15.45 -9.52
N GLU A 242 3.76 -15.60 -8.67
CA GLU A 242 3.70 -16.44 -7.47
C GLU A 242 2.64 -15.90 -6.49
N THR A 243 2.49 -14.59 -6.42
CA THR A 243 1.47 -13.94 -5.58
C THR A 243 0.06 -14.25 -6.10
N GLN A 244 -0.17 -14.29 -7.41
CA GLN A 244 -1.47 -14.72 -7.94
C GLN A 244 -1.78 -16.18 -7.56
N GLU A 245 -0.80 -17.07 -7.59
CA GLU A 245 -1.00 -18.46 -7.13
C GLU A 245 -1.27 -18.54 -5.62
N LEU A 246 -0.62 -17.68 -4.82
CA LEU A 246 -0.93 -17.54 -3.40
C LEU A 246 -2.39 -17.09 -3.20
N LEU A 247 -2.84 -16.04 -3.90
CA LEU A 247 -4.21 -15.54 -3.81
C LEU A 247 -5.24 -16.60 -4.17
N LYS A 248 -5.02 -17.37 -5.24
CA LYS A 248 -5.86 -18.54 -5.57
C LYS A 248 -5.94 -19.55 -4.43
N SER A 249 -4.80 -19.85 -3.78
CA SER A 249 -4.76 -20.78 -2.66
C SER A 249 -5.54 -20.27 -1.43
N CYS A 250 -5.82 -18.96 -1.38
CA CYS A 250 -6.64 -18.31 -0.37
C CYS A 250 -8.13 -18.22 -0.74
N GLY A 251 -8.52 -18.66 -1.95
CA GLY A 251 -9.90 -18.59 -2.44
C GLY A 251 -10.23 -17.35 -3.26
N LEU A 252 -9.25 -16.49 -3.54
CA LEU A 252 -9.42 -15.27 -4.33
C LEU A 252 -9.24 -15.60 -5.82
N ASP A 253 -10.29 -15.44 -6.62
CA ASP A 253 -10.31 -15.78 -8.05
C ASP A 253 -9.87 -14.62 -8.96
N TYR A 254 -9.69 -13.44 -8.42
CA TYR A 254 -9.41 -12.21 -9.16
C TYR A 254 -8.33 -11.39 -8.48
N VAL A 255 -7.56 -10.65 -9.29
CA VAL A 255 -6.81 -9.46 -8.86
C VAL A 255 -7.46 -8.23 -9.50
N CYS A 256 -7.33 -7.09 -8.85
CA CYS A 256 -7.89 -5.84 -9.34
C CYS A 256 -6.80 -4.91 -9.86
N THR A 257 -7.10 -4.24 -10.96
CA THR A 257 -6.49 -2.97 -11.35
C THR A 257 -7.53 -1.86 -11.18
N PHE A 258 -7.15 -0.60 -11.38
CA PHE A 258 -8.08 0.50 -11.17
C PHE A 258 -8.02 1.50 -12.32
N GLU A 259 -9.19 2.02 -12.70
CA GLU A 259 -9.33 3.14 -13.61
C GLU A 259 -10.30 4.14 -13.00
N LYS A 260 -9.85 5.39 -12.79
CA LYS A 260 -10.66 6.45 -12.17
C LYS A 260 -11.28 6.01 -10.83
N LYS A 261 -10.46 5.37 -9.99
CA LYS A 261 -10.83 4.82 -8.66
C LYS A 261 -11.89 3.70 -8.71
N LYS A 262 -12.11 3.09 -9.87
CA LYS A 262 -13.03 1.95 -10.01
C LYS A 262 -12.24 0.67 -10.24
N PRO A 263 -12.52 -0.41 -9.48
CA PRO A 263 -11.82 -1.67 -9.65
C PRO A 263 -12.21 -2.35 -10.97
N VAL A 264 -11.20 -2.90 -11.65
CA VAL A 264 -11.33 -3.74 -12.83
C VAL A 264 -10.81 -5.13 -12.48
N PHE A 265 -11.67 -6.12 -12.51
CA PHE A 265 -11.37 -7.49 -12.06
C PHE A 265 -10.73 -8.32 -13.18
N HIS A 266 -9.59 -8.92 -12.90
CA HIS A 266 -8.86 -9.82 -13.79
C HIS A 266 -8.83 -11.22 -13.17
N LYS A 267 -9.40 -12.19 -13.86
CA LYS A 267 -9.39 -13.59 -13.39
C LYS A 267 -7.96 -14.13 -13.38
N ILE A 268 -7.56 -14.76 -12.28
CA ILE A 268 -6.25 -15.35 -12.05
C ILE A 268 -6.26 -16.87 -12.07
#